data_0505226eddac2b9f5e9f65d0ac16b6ef
#
_entry.id   0505226eddac2b9f5e9f65d0ac16b6ef
#
_cell.length_a   1.000
_cell.length_b   1.000
_cell.length_c   1.000
_cell.angle_alpha   90.00
_cell.angle_beta   90.00
_cell.angle_gamma   90.00
#
_symmetry.space_group_name_H-M   'P 1'
#
loop_
_entity.id
_entity.type
_entity.pdbx_description
1 polymer ?
#
loop_
_entity_poly.entity_id
_entity_poly.type
_entity_poly.pdbx_seq_one_letter_code
_entity_poly.pdbx_strand_id
1 'polypeptide(L)'
;EIRLSLVGSEMCIRDRTLIVKLSPNVTNVADIARSVEDAGADAVSLINTLMGMAIDIEKRRPVLSIATGGLSGPAVKPVALRMVWQVAKAVKIPVIGLGGIMNWKDAVEFMLAGASAIQIGTANFIDPAVTVKVVEGINDYLNRHGYQSVKDIIGALEV
;
A
#
# COMPACT_ATOMS: atom_id res chain seq x y z
N GLU A 1 -3.88 -23.78 -7.42
CA GLU A 1 -5.28 -23.30 -7.54
C GLU A 1 -5.38 -21.81 -7.90
N ILE A 2 -4.44 -20.97 -7.47
CA ILE A 2 -4.39 -19.54 -7.88
C ILE A 2 -4.19 -19.41 -9.41
N ARG A 3 -3.44 -20.31 -10.05
CA ARG A 3 -3.21 -20.32 -11.48
C ARG A 3 -4.48 -20.51 -12.34
N LEU A 4 -5.43 -21.31 -11.89
CA LEU A 4 -6.65 -21.61 -12.67
C LEU A 4 -7.68 -20.47 -12.62
N SER A 5 -7.77 -19.71 -11.53
CA SER A 5 -8.63 -18.54 -11.45
C SER A 5 -8.09 -17.31 -12.18
N LEU A 6 -6.75 -17.21 -12.31
CA LEU A 6 -6.10 -16.17 -13.10
C LEU A 6 -6.18 -16.44 -14.61
N VAL A 7 -6.11 -17.71 -15.04
CA VAL A 7 -6.14 -18.10 -16.47
C VAL A 7 -7.40 -17.57 -17.19
N GLY A 8 -8.54 -17.57 -16.57
CA GLY A 8 -9.76 -16.98 -17.14
C GLY A 8 -9.70 -15.45 -17.26
N SER A 9 -8.99 -14.79 -16.37
CA SER A 9 -8.79 -13.34 -16.38
C SER A 9 -7.69 -12.92 -17.36
N GLU A 10 -6.63 -13.73 -17.54
CA GLU A 10 -5.51 -13.43 -18.44
C GLU A 10 -5.92 -13.32 -19.91
N MET A 11 -6.88 -14.12 -20.38
CA MET A 11 -7.35 -14.02 -21.77
C MET A 11 -8.06 -12.70 -22.08
N CYS A 12 -8.58 -12.02 -21.04
CA CYS A 12 -9.29 -10.73 -21.16
C CYS A 12 -8.40 -9.51 -20.89
N ILE A 13 -7.20 -9.67 -20.30
CA ILE A 13 -6.36 -8.56 -19.79
C ILE A 13 -4.92 -8.55 -20.35
N ARG A 14 -4.61 -9.34 -21.37
CA ARG A 14 -3.26 -9.40 -21.99
C ARG A 14 -2.74 -8.07 -22.51
N ASP A 15 -3.60 -7.10 -22.72
CA ASP A 15 -3.32 -5.75 -23.20
C ASP A 15 -3.31 -4.69 -22.09
N ARG A 16 -3.52 -5.08 -20.82
CA ARG A 16 -3.65 -4.16 -19.69
C ARG A 16 -2.64 -4.47 -18.59
N THR A 17 -2.16 -3.41 -17.94
CA THR A 17 -1.31 -3.51 -16.76
C THR A 17 -2.05 -4.19 -15.61
N LEU A 18 -1.46 -5.27 -15.07
CA LEU A 18 -1.99 -6.03 -13.94
C LEU A 18 -1.29 -5.60 -12.65
N ILE A 19 -2.01 -4.94 -11.76
CA ILE A 19 -1.55 -4.57 -10.43
C ILE A 19 -2.24 -5.45 -9.38
N VAL A 20 -1.47 -6.28 -8.68
CA VAL A 20 -2.02 -7.19 -7.65
C VAL A 20 -1.93 -6.54 -6.28
N LYS A 21 -3.09 -6.45 -5.58
CA LYS A 21 -3.16 -5.87 -4.24
C LYS A 21 -3.01 -6.93 -3.16
N LEU A 22 -1.98 -6.79 -2.33
CA LEU A 22 -1.61 -7.77 -1.31
C LEU A 22 -2.33 -7.50 0.03
N SER A 23 -2.71 -8.60 0.70
CA SER A 23 -3.27 -8.55 2.05
C SER A 23 -2.18 -8.47 3.10
N PRO A 24 -2.36 -7.65 4.17
CA PRO A 24 -1.45 -7.65 5.31
C PRO A 24 -1.70 -8.81 6.29
N ASN A 25 -2.81 -9.53 6.15
CA ASN A 25 -3.23 -10.57 7.09
C ASN A 25 -2.56 -11.91 6.74
N VAL A 26 -1.24 -11.90 6.65
CA VAL A 26 -0.40 -13.04 6.25
C VAL A 26 0.88 -13.07 7.07
N THR A 27 1.49 -14.24 7.17
CA THR A 27 2.74 -14.42 7.93
C THR A 27 3.92 -13.74 7.24
N ASN A 28 4.05 -13.91 5.91
CA ASN A 28 5.14 -13.34 5.12
C ASN A 28 4.60 -12.76 3.81
N VAL A 29 4.51 -11.44 3.75
CA VAL A 29 4.02 -10.73 2.56
C VAL A 29 5.02 -10.76 1.41
N ALA A 30 6.32 -10.86 1.70
CA ALA A 30 7.36 -10.87 0.68
C ALA A 30 7.33 -12.15 -0.17
N ASP A 31 7.01 -13.30 0.43
CA ASP A 31 6.86 -14.56 -0.32
C ASP A 31 5.66 -14.53 -1.27
N ILE A 32 4.56 -13.92 -0.82
CA ILE A 32 3.39 -13.72 -1.68
C ILE A 32 3.73 -12.76 -2.82
N ALA A 33 4.46 -11.68 -2.55
CA ALA A 33 4.88 -10.73 -3.57
C ALA A 33 5.75 -11.39 -4.65
N ARG A 34 6.72 -12.25 -4.27
CA ARG A 34 7.52 -13.02 -5.24
C ARG A 34 6.65 -13.95 -6.09
N SER A 35 5.72 -14.67 -5.46
CA SER A 35 4.81 -15.56 -6.19
C SER A 35 3.94 -14.80 -7.20
N VAL A 36 3.55 -13.57 -6.88
CA VAL A 36 2.78 -12.69 -7.76
C VAL A 36 3.64 -12.18 -8.92
N GLU A 37 4.89 -11.79 -8.65
CA GLU A 37 5.87 -11.41 -9.67
C GLU A 37 6.15 -12.58 -10.62
N ASP A 38 6.44 -13.78 -10.09
CA ASP A 38 6.69 -15.01 -10.87
C ASP A 38 5.47 -15.40 -11.72
N ALA A 39 4.27 -15.05 -11.29
CA ALA A 39 3.04 -15.25 -12.05
C ALA A 39 2.82 -14.22 -13.17
N GLY A 40 3.69 -13.21 -13.30
CA GLY A 40 3.68 -12.23 -14.39
C GLY A 40 2.87 -10.96 -14.11
N ALA A 41 2.69 -10.58 -12.85
CA ALA A 41 2.12 -9.27 -12.53
C ALA A 41 3.09 -8.14 -12.91
N ASP A 42 2.54 -7.00 -13.38
CA ASP A 42 3.33 -5.82 -13.76
C ASP A 42 3.71 -4.96 -12.55
N ALA A 43 2.92 -5.01 -11.48
CA ALA A 43 3.18 -4.29 -10.23
C ALA A 43 2.43 -4.95 -9.06
N VAL A 44 2.86 -4.64 -7.85
CA VAL A 44 2.13 -4.99 -6.62
C VAL A 44 1.73 -3.72 -5.87
N SER A 45 0.56 -3.77 -5.22
CA SER A 45 0.14 -2.72 -4.29
C SER A 45 -0.11 -3.31 -2.91
N LEU A 46 0.27 -2.61 -1.85
CA LEU A 46 0.01 -3.03 -0.47
C LEU A 46 -0.04 -1.83 0.48
N ILE A 47 -0.88 -1.89 1.49
CA ILE A 47 -1.58 -3.06 2.02
C ILE A 47 -3.11 -2.94 1.82
N ASN A 48 -3.82 -4.06 1.84
CA ASN A 48 -5.24 -4.05 2.14
C ASN A 48 -5.45 -3.78 3.65
N THR A 49 -6.67 -3.71 4.14
CA THR A 49 -6.97 -3.44 5.55
C THR A 49 -6.53 -4.59 6.46
N LEU A 50 -6.09 -4.25 7.69
CA LEU A 50 -5.88 -5.22 8.74
C LEU A 50 -7.21 -5.70 9.29
N MET A 51 -7.32 -6.98 9.65
CA MET A 51 -8.51 -7.51 10.29
C MET A 51 -8.63 -6.98 11.71
N GLY A 52 -9.76 -6.41 12.03
CA GLY A 52 -10.07 -5.85 13.34
C GLY A 52 -11.47 -6.18 13.82
N MET A 53 -11.78 -5.84 15.08
CA MET A 53 -13.08 -6.03 15.70
C MET A 53 -13.36 -4.91 16.71
N ALA A 54 -14.63 -4.53 16.87
CA ALA A 54 -15.10 -3.69 17.95
C ALA A 54 -16.34 -4.30 18.61
N ILE A 55 -16.45 -4.17 19.94
CA ILE A 55 -17.52 -4.75 20.75
C ILE A 55 -18.33 -3.61 21.40
N ASP A 56 -19.66 -3.68 21.25
CA ASP A 56 -20.61 -2.90 22.04
C ASP A 56 -20.80 -3.63 23.38
N ILE A 57 -20.21 -3.09 24.44
CA ILE A 57 -20.19 -3.71 25.77
C ILE A 57 -21.59 -3.76 26.42
N GLU A 58 -22.43 -2.80 26.13
CA GLU A 58 -23.79 -2.74 26.70
C GLU A 58 -24.69 -3.81 26.06
N LYS A 59 -24.57 -3.98 24.73
CA LYS A 59 -25.32 -4.99 23.99
C LYS A 59 -24.62 -6.36 23.98
N ARG A 60 -23.37 -6.44 24.43
CA ARG A 60 -22.53 -7.64 24.46
C ARG A 60 -22.46 -8.36 23.12
N ARG A 61 -22.28 -7.58 22.02
CA ARG A 61 -22.21 -8.07 20.65
C ARG A 61 -21.28 -7.21 19.81
N PRO A 62 -20.77 -7.74 18.67
CA PRO A 62 -19.97 -6.94 17.76
C PRO A 62 -20.71 -5.67 17.30
N VAL A 63 -19.95 -4.58 17.12
CA VAL A 63 -20.47 -3.34 16.51
C VAL A 63 -20.82 -3.56 15.04
N LEU A 64 -19.98 -4.34 14.32
CA LEU A 64 -20.22 -4.68 12.94
C LEU A 64 -21.07 -5.96 12.85
N SER A 65 -22.05 -5.98 11.95
CA SER A 65 -22.94 -7.13 11.75
C SER A 65 -22.22 -8.42 11.37
N ILE A 66 -21.07 -8.30 10.69
CA ILE A 66 -20.21 -9.42 10.27
C ILE A 66 -19.11 -9.76 11.30
N ALA A 67 -19.20 -9.24 12.51
CA ALA A 67 -18.30 -9.37 13.65
C ALA A 67 -16.94 -8.72 13.47
N THR A 68 -16.23 -8.97 12.38
CA THR A 68 -14.91 -8.39 12.09
C THR A 68 -14.97 -7.43 10.90
N GLY A 69 -13.99 -6.55 10.77
CA GLY A 69 -13.90 -5.61 9.65
C GLY A 69 -12.48 -5.12 9.43
N GLY A 70 -12.30 -4.35 8.37
CA GLY A 70 -11.00 -3.81 8.01
C GLY A 70 -10.64 -2.58 8.82
N LEU A 71 -9.51 -2.63 9.53
CA LEU A 71 -8.88 -1.47 10.15
C LEU A 71 -8.06 -0.72 9.12
N SER A 72 -8.32 0.59 8.99
CA SER A 72 -7.58 1.52 8.13
C SER A 72 -7.26 2.82 8.89
N GLY A 73 -6.65 3.80 8.21
CA GLY A 73 -6.29 5.08 8.81
C GLY A 73 -4.87 5.10 9.40
N PRO A 74 -4.47 6.18 10.11
CA PRO A 74 -3.08 6.40 10.51
C PRO A 74 -2.51 5.32 11.42
N ALA A 75 -3.34 4.61 12.18
CA ALA A 75 -2.91 3.53 13.07
C ALA A 75 -2.24 2.37 12.34
N VAL A 76 -2.56 2.13 11.06
CA VAL A 76 -1.96 1.03 10.28
C VAL A 76 -0.66 1.42 9.57
N LYS A 77 -0.31 2.72 9.52
CA LYS A 77 0.87 3.20 8.79
C LYS A 77 2.17 2.45 9.13
N PRO A 78 2.56 2.25 10.39
CA PRO A 78 3.81 1.56 10.70
C PRO A 78 3.87 0.12 10.18
N VAL A 79 2.73 -0.57 10.16
CA VAL A 79 2.64 -1.93 9.61
C VAL A 79 2.75 -1.91 8.08
N ALA A 80 2.01 -1.00 7.44
CA ALA A 80 2.04 -0.82 5.99
C ALA A 80 3.44 -0.45 5.49
N LEU A 81 4.09 0.51 6.14
CA LEU A 81 5.42 0.99 5.80
C LEU A 81 6.46 -0.13 5.88
N ARG A 82 6.45 -0.92 6.99
CA ARG A 82 7.33 -2.09 7.14
C ARG A 82 7.11 -3.10 6.02
N MET A 83 5.84 -3.42 5.69
CA MET A 83 5.52 -4.38 4.65
C MET A 83 5.94 -3.91 3.26
N VAL A 84 5.75 -2.62 2.93
CA VAL A 84 6.23 -2.02 1.68
C VAL A 84 7.74 -2.14 1.58
N TRP A 85 8.49 -1.81 2.63
CA TRP A 85 9.94 -1.94 2.67
C TRP A 85 10.39 -3.40 2.46
N GLN A 86 9.73 -4.37 3.08
CA GLN A 86 10.03 -5.80 2.90
C GLN A 86 9.79 -6.26 1.46
N VAL A 87 8.66 -5.86 0.86
CA VAL A 87 8.29 -6.23 -0.51
C VAL A 87 9.21 -5.55 -1.52
N ALA A 88 9.50 -4.26 -1.35
CA ALA A 88 10.41 -3.53 -2.25
C ALA A 88 11.83 -4.14 -2.33
N LYS A 89 12.28 -4.79 -1.23
CA LYS A 89 13.54 -5.56 -1.23
C LYS A 89 13.42 -6.96 -1.84
N ALA A 90 12.21 -7.47 -2.01
CA ALA A 90 11.95 -8.86 -2.40
C ALA A 90 11.62 -9.04 -3.88
N VAL A 91 11.10 -8.01 -4.54
CA VAL A 91 10.64 -8.05 -5.93
C VAL A 91 11.31 -6.96 -6.78
N LYS A 92 11.29 -7.12 -8.09
CA LYS A 92 11.83 -6.15 -9.08
C LYS A 92 10.74 -5.30 -9.71
N ILE A 93 9.49 -5.77 -9.71
CA ILE A 93 8.35 -5.03 -10.23
C ILE A 93 8.00 -3.85 -9.32
N PRO A 94 7.40 -2.77 -9.85
CA PRO A 94 7.03 -1.60 -9.08
C PRO A 94 6.13 -1.93 -7.88
N VAL A 95 6.41 -1.28 -6.75
CA VAL A 95 5.64 -1.42 -5.52
C VAL A 95 4.86 -0.14 -5.27
N ILE A 96 3.54 -0.27 -5.09
CA ILE A 96 2.65 0.84 -4.78
C ILE A 96 2.28 0.77 -3.30
N GLY A 97 2.69 1.78 -2.53
CA GLY A 97 2.44 1.84 -1.09
C GLY A 97 1.11 2.48 -0.74
N LEU A 98 0.36 1.84 0.17
CA LEU A 98 -0.86 2.42 0.74
C LEU A 98 -1.11 1.90 2.16
N GLY A 99 -1.74 2.74 2.98
CA GLY A 99 -2.11 2.39 4.36
C GLY A 99 -1.69 3.46 5.35
N GLY A 100 -2.65 4.29 5.79
CA GLY A 100 -2.45 5.30 6.82
C GLY A 100 -1.72 6.56 6.39
N ILE A 101 -1.59 6.82 5.09
CA ILE A 101 -1.02 8.06 4.57
C ILE A 101 -2.02 9.21 4.77
N MET A 102 -1.65 10.19 5.59
CA MET A 102 -2.47 11.35 5.94
C MET A 102 -1.92 12.68 5.40
N ASN A 103 -0.64 12.72 5.06
CA ASN A 103 0.07 13.93 4.62
C ASN A 103 1.30 13.58 3.77
N TRP A 104 1.99 14.62 3.27
CA TRP A 104 3.17 14.46 2.41
C TRP A 104 4.36 13.78 3.11
N LYS A 105 4.52 13.92 4.43
CA LYS A 105 5.61 13.27 5.18
C LYS A 105 5.42 11.75 5.16
N ASP A 106 4.19 11.30 5.40
CA ASP A 106 3.86 9.87 5.31
C ASP A 106 4.14 9.34 3.90
N ALA A 107 3.80 10.10 2.86
CA ALA A 107 4.06 9.72 1.47
C ALA A 107 5.56 9.58 1.18
N VAL A 108 6.39 10.51 1.67
CA VAL A 108 7.85 10.46 1.53
C VAL A 108 8.42 9.24 2.27
N GLU A 109 7.93 8.92 3.48
CA GLU A 109 8.34 7.71 4.19
C GLU A 109 8.13 6.44 3.35
N PHE A 110 6.96 6.32 2.68
CA PHE A 110 6.70 5.18 1.79
C PHE A 110 7.62 5.14 0.57
N MET A 111 7.93 6.29 -0.02
CA MET A 111 8.87 6.37 -1.15
C MET A 111 10.28 5.99 -0.71
N LEU A 112 10.76 6.51 0.41
CA LEU A 112 12.06 6.12 0.99
C LEU A 112 12.13 4.62 1.28
N ALA A 113 11.04 4.01 1.72
CA ALA A 113 10.95 2.57 1.94
C ALA A 113 10.93 1.74 0.64
N GLY A 114 10.82 2.36 -0.54
CA GLY A 114 10.90 1.72 -1.84
C GLY A 114 9.60 1.71 -2.65
N ALA A 115 8.55 2.42 -2.19
CA ALA A 115 7.34 2.58 -2.99
C ALA A 115 7.61 3.47 -4.21
N SER A 116 7.33 2.98 -5.41
CA SER A 116 7.42 3.72 -6.67
C SER A 116 6.24 4.68 -6.88
N ALA A 117 5.12 4.41 -6.21
CA ALA A 117 3.94 5.26 -6.16
C ALA A 117 3.20 5.04 -4.83
N ILE A 118 2.30 5.96 -4.49
CA ILE A 118 1.46 5.84 -3.28
C ILE A 118 -0.01 5.98 -3.62
N GLN A 119 -0.87 5.43 -2.76
CA GLN A 119 -2.32 5.62 -2.84
C GLN A 119 -2.84 6.13 -1.50
N ILE A 120 -3.74 7.11 -1.56
CA ILE A 120 -4.39 7.71 -0.41
C ILE A 120 -5.87 7.33 -0.43
N GLY A 121 -6.33 6.65 0.61
CA GLY A 121 -7.73 6.20 0.74
C GLY A 121 -8.50 7.05 1.75
N THR A 122 -8.55 6.58 3.00
CA THR A 122 -9.38 7.13 4.08
C THR A 122 -9.20 8.64 4.32
N ALA A 123 -8.00 9.18 4.12
CA ALA A 123 -7.72 10.59 4.33
C ALA A 123 -8.57 11.51 3.42
N ASN A 124 -8.98 11.04 2.23
CA ASN A 124 -9.85 11.80 1.33
C ASN A 124 -11.25 12.07 1.92
N PHE A 125 -11.73 11.22 2.85
CA PHE A 125 -12.99 11.46 3.54
C PHE A 125 -12.89 12.54 4.62
N ILE A 126 -11.67 12.82 5.10
CA ILE A 126 -11.39 13.85 6.11
C ILE A 126 -11.06 15.17 5.40
N ASP A 127 -10.19 15.11 4.39
CA ASP A 127 -9.77 16.26 3.60
C ASP A 127 -9.77 15.88 2.10
N PRO A 128 -10.79 16.29 1.33
CA PRO A 128 -10.87 15.98 -0.10
C PRO A 128 -9.70 16.53 -0.93
N ALA A 129 -8.98 17.53 -0.42
CA ALA A 129 -7.82 18.14 -1.08
C ALA A 129 -6.48 17.48 -0.67
N VAL A 130 -6.50 16.44 0.16
CA VAL A 130 -5.29 15.84 0.74
C VAL A 130 -4.29 15.38 -0.33
N THR A 131 -4.76 14.84 -1.45
CA THR A 131 -3.87 14.36 -2.52
C THR A 131 -3.09 15.50 -3.17
N VAL A 132 -3.73 16.65 -3.39
CA VAL A 132 -3.06 17.86 -3.92
C VAL A 132 -2.01 18.36 -2.92
N LYS A 133 -2.38 18.47 -1.64
CA LYS A 133 -1.47 18.90 -0.58
C LYS A 133 -0.28 17.96 -0.42
N VAL A 134 -0.49 16.65 -0.63
CA VAL A 134 0.60 15.66 -0.61
C VAL A 134 1.56 15.88 -1.78
N VAL A 135 1.06 16.10 -2.99
CA VAL A 135 1.90 16.39 -4.17
C VAL A 135 2.71 17.67 -3.96
N GLU A 136 2.07 18.75 -3.49
CA GLU A 136 2.74 20.01 -3.16
C GLU A 136 3.85 19.81 -2.11
N GLY A 137 3.54 19.08 -1.04
CA GLY A 137 4.49 18.81 0.02
C GLY A 137 5.67 17.93 -0.40
N ILE A 138 5.46 16.96 -1.31
CA ILE A 138 6.54 16.16 -1.91
C ILE A 138 7.44 17.07 -2.76
N ASN A 139 6.88 17.95 -3.61
CA ASN A 139 7.64 18.88 -4.41
C ASN A 139 8.48 19.83 -3.55
N ASP A 140 7.90 20.36 -2.47
CA ASP A 140 8.64 21.20 -1.51
C ASP A 140 9.79 20.40 -0.84
N TYR A 141 9.55 19.16 -0.45
CA TYR A 141 10.59 18.29 0.10
C TYR A 141 11.74 18.07 -0.88
N LEU A 142 11.45 17.74 -2.14
CA LEU A 142 12.47 17.55 -3.18
C LEU A 142 13.30 18.84 -3.38
N ASN A 143 12.64 19.98 -3.51
CA ASN A 143 13.30 21.27 -3.69
C ASN A 143 14.23 21.63 -2.53
N ARG A 144 13.79 21.45 -1.27
CA ARG A 144 14.58 21.75 -0.07
C ARG A 144 15.82 20.85 0.07
N HIS A 145 15.76 19.64 -0.48
CA HIS A 145 16.88 18.68 -0.43
C HIS A 145 17.70 18.65 -1.74
N GLY A 146 17.35 19.47 -2.74
CA GLY A 146 18.08 19.54 -4.01
C GLY A 146 17.89 18.36 -4.94
N TYR A 147 16.86 17.53 -4.72
CA TYR A 147 16.52 16.42 -5.61
C TYR A 147 15.85 16.91 -6.89
N GLN A 148 16.16 16.26 -8.00
CA GLN A 148 15.61 16.61 -9.32
C GLN A 148 14.29 15.86 -9.62
N SER A 149 14.08 14.72 -8.99
CA SER A 149 12.95 13.83 -9.25
C SER A 149 12.58 13.03 -8.02
N VAL A 150 11.31 12.65 -7.92
CA VAL A 150 10.83 11.68 -6.94
C VAL A 150 11.59 10.34 -7.03
N LYS A 151 12.14 10.01 -8.19
CA LYS A 151 12.96 8.79 -8.38
C LYS A 151 14.23 8.80 -7.54
N ASP A 152 14.73 9.97 -7.18
CA ASP A 152 15.98 10.11 -6.39
C ASP A 152 15.78 9.68 -4.93
N ILE A 153 14.53 9.62 -4.46
CA ILE A 153 14.19 9.23 -3.08
C ILE A 153 13.59 7.83 -2.98
N ILE A 154 13.26 7.18 -4.09
CA ILE A 154 12.67 5.83 -4.06
C ILE A 154 13.72 4.82 -3.59
N GLY A 155 13.46 4.19 -2.42
CA GLY A 155 14.36 3.20 -1.83
C GLY A 155 15.64 3.79 -1.22
N ALA A 156 15.72 5.11 -1.04
CA ALA A 156 16.88 5.80 -0.49
C ALA A 156 16.96 5.74 1.06
N LEU A 157 16.19 4.86 1.69
CA LEU A 157 16.27 4.64 3.13
C LEU A 157 17.63 4.01 3.51
N GLU A 158 18.41 4.72 4.32
CA GLU A 158 19.64 4.21 4.94
C GLU A 158 19.29 3.30 6.13
N VAL A 159 19.81 2.05 6.16
CA VAL A 159 19.54 1.02 7.20
C VAL A 159 20.85 0.39 7.64
#